data_c377a53d72fcf0a2124aedefa75ef046
#
_entry.id   c377a53d72fcf0a2124aedefa75ef046
#
_cell.length_a   1.000
_cell.length_b   1.000
_cell.length_c   1.000
_cell.angle_alpha   90.00
_cell.angle_beta   90.00
_cell.angle_gamma   90.00
#
_symmetry.space_group_name_H-M   'P 1'
#
loop_
_entity.id
_entity.type
_entity.pdbx_description
1 polymer ?
#
loop_
_entity_poly.entity_id
_entity_poly.type
_entity_poly.pdbx_seq_one_letter_code
_entity_poly.pdbx_strand_id
1 'polypeptide(L)'
;EAKRAVSFVEKGYSAYKLHSAVPGKIDDPADQTINTVSEVRKAVGDNIDILVDVNGAYSVHNSIEIGKQLEELGVFHFEEPRPHYDLDGLAQVSDALTIPIASGEMIYSFYEYRDLMLRGRIDIVQPDIVKTPGFTTLIKIAHMAEAIGVPITCHNTQPTISTVAHAHFV
;
A
#
# COMPACT_ATOMS: atom_id res chain seq x y z
N GLU A 1 7.18 5.09 16.47
CA GLU A 1 5.95 4.55 15.86
C GLU A 1 5.12 3.73 16.86
N ALA A 2 5.66 2.80 17.63
CA ALA A 2 4.89 1.92 18.53
C ALA A 2 3.95 2.68 19.48
N LYS A 3 4.44 3.74 20.17
CA LYS A 3 3.59 4.57 21.05
C LYS A 3 2.45 5.27 20.29
N ARG A 4 2.71 5.69 19.06
CA ARG A 4 1.73 6.31 18.19
C ARG A 4 0.64 5.32 17.80
N ALA A 5 1.01 4.11 17.39
CA ALA A 5 0.08 3.05 17.05
C ALA A 5 -0.85 2.72 18.23
N VAL A 6 -0.31 2.53 19.45
CA VAL A 6 -1.10 2.32 20.67
C VAL A 6 -2.12 3.42 20.87
N SER A 7 -1.73 4.70 20.69
CA SER A 7 -2.66 5.82 20.88
C SER A 7 -3.83 5.83 19.87
N PHE A 8 -3.70 5.24 18.70
CA PHE A 8 -4.80 5.06 17.74
C PHE A 8 -5.68 3.86 18.11
N VAL A 9 -5.08 2.76 18.56
CA VAL A 9 -5.83 1.59 19.05
C VAL A 9 -6.72 1.98 20.25
N GLU A 10 -6.21 2.78 21.18
CA GLU A 10 -6.98 3.32 22.31
C GLU A 10 -8.17 4.20 21.88
N LYS A 11 -8.11 4.80 20.69
CA LYS A 11 -9.22 5.54 20.07
C LYS A 11 -10.23 4.67 19.32
N GLY A 12 -10.00 3.35 19.28
CA GLY A 12 -10.89 2.37 18.65
C GLY A 12 -10.57 2.03 17.19
N TYR A 13 -9.40 2.44 16.68
CA TYR A 13 -8.97 2.01 15.34
C TYR A 13 -8.51 0.54 15.36
N SER A 14 -8.93 -0.23 14.36
CA SER A 14 -8.57 -1.64 14.18
C SER A 14 -7.40 -1.86 13.22
N ALA A 15 -6.92 -0.79 12.58
CA ALA A 15 -5.81 -0.86 11.63
C ALA A 15 -4.85 0.32 11.84
N TYR A 16 -3.57 0.10 11.51
CA TYR A 16 -2.53 1.12 11.58
C TYR A 16 -1.60 1.03 10.37
N LYS A 17 -1.57 2.10 9.55
CA LYS A 17 -0.62 2.24 8.43
C LYS A 17 0.62 3.00 8.87
N LEU A 18 1.79 2.50 8.52
CA LEU A 18 3.07 3.16 8.76
C LEU A 18 3.90 3.29 7.47
N HIS A 19 4.62 4.40 7.37
CA HIS A 19 5.68 4.59 6.40
C HIS A 19 7.01 4.28 7.08
N SER A 20 7.80 3.41 6.49
CA SER A 20 8.98 2.87 7.18
C SER A 20 10.30 3.03 6.43
N ALA A 21 10.25 3.13 5.11
CA ALA A 21 11.45 3.33 4.29
C ALA A 21 11.73 4.82 4.03
N VAL A 22 12.90 5.11 3.48
CA VAL A 22 13.29 6.47 3.08
C VAL A 22 12.91 6.68 1.62
N PRO A 23 11.90 7.51 1.32
CA PRO A 23 11.43 7.72 -0.05
C PRO A 23 12.56 8.19 -0.98
N GLY A 24 12.57 7.64 -2.21
CA GLY A 24 13.54 8.02 -3.24
C GLY A 24 14.94 7.42 -3.09
N LYS A 25 15.13 6.52 -2.12
CA LYS A 25 16.37 5.76 -1.98
C LYS A 25 16.07 4.27 -2.09
N ILE A 26 16.65 3.63 -3.07
CA ILE A 26 16.52 2.18 -3.27
C ILE A 26 17.53 1.46 -2.38
N ASP A 27 17.03 0.50 -1.59
CA ASP A 27 17.84 -0.38 -0.73
C ASP A 27 18.75 0.40 0.23
N ASP A 28 18.22 1.43 0.90
CA ASP A 28 19.00 2.23 1.85
C ASP A 28 19.49 1.33 3.01
N PRO A 29 20.80 1.26 3.26
CA PRO A 29 21.34 0.42 4.34
C PRO A 29 20.91 0.88 5.75
N ALA A 30 20.38 2.09 5.88
CA ALA A 30 19.81 2.59 7.14
C ALA A 30 18.33 2.23 7.32
N ASP A 31 17.76 1.41 6.44
CA ASP A 31 16.36 0.97 6.53
C ASP A 31 16.06 0.27 7.86
N GLN A 32 14.95 0.64 8.48
CA GLN A 32 14.50 0.12 9.77
C GLN A 32 13.09 -0.50 9.68
N THR A 33 12.62 -0.81 8.49
CA THR A 33 11.26 -1.28 8.26
C THR A 33 10.90 -2.46 9.16
N ILE A 34 11.66 -3.52 9.13
CA ILE A 34 11.38 -4.73 9.93
C ILE A 34 11.44 -4.45 11.43
N ASN A 35 12.44 -3.70 11.89
CA ASN A 35 12.53 -3.33 13.30
C ASN A 35 11.32 -2.50 13.74
N THR A 36 10.93 -1.51 12.95
CA THR A 36 9.79 -0.63 13.24
C THR A 36 8.48 -1.43 13.28
N VAL A 37 8.24 -2.29 12.31
CA VAL A 37 7.03 -3.13 12.24
C VAL A 37 6.98 -4.10 13.42
N SER A 38 8.10 -4.75 13.75
CA SER A 38 8.21 -5.65 14.90
C SER A 38 7.86 -4.94 16.23
N GLU A 39 8.38 -3.73 16.44
CA GLU A 39 8.07 -2.94 17.64
C GLU A 39 6.60 -2.49 17.67
N VAL A 40 6.01 -2.14 16.53
CA VAL A 40 4.59 -1.83 16.45
C VAL A 40 3.76 -3.07 16.76
N ARG A 41 4.03 -4.22 16.12
CA ARG A 41 3.31 -5.47 16.35
C ARG A 41 3.34 -5.90 17.81
N LYS A 42 4.50 -5.84 18.46
CA LYS A 42 4.63 -6.12 19.91
C LYS A 42 3.77 -5.20 20.76
N ALA A 43 3.63 -3.93 20.36
CA ALA A 43 2.91 -2.94 21.14
C ALA A 43 1.38 -3.01 20.98
N VAL A 44 0.88 -3.34 19.78
CA VAL A 44 -0.56 -3.34 19.47
C VAL A 44 -1.20 -4.73 19.53
N GLY A 45 -0.41 -5.81 19.56
CA GLY A 45 -0.90 -7.20 19.57
C GLY A 45 -1.38 -7.67 18.17
N ASP A 46 -1.90 -8.89 18.10
CA ASP A 46 -2.19 -9.60 16.84
C ASP A 46 -3.55 -9.21 16.20
N ASN A 47 -4.42 -8.53 16.96
CA ASN A 47 -5.77 -8.17 16.50
C ASN A 47 -5.83 -6.87 15.71
N ILE A 48 -4.72 -6.20 15.48
CA ILE A 48 -4.63 -4.94 14.75
C ILE A 48 -4.00 -5.18 13.40
N ASP A 49 -4.67 -4.76 12.34
CA ASP A 49 -4.12 -4.81 10.99
C ASP A 49 -3.00 -3.78 10.83
N ILE A 50 -1.79 -4.26 10.53
CA ILE A 50 -0.66 -3.39 10.23
C ILE A 50 -0.49 -3.32 8.71
N LEU A 51 -0.46 -2.10 8.18
CA LEU A 51 -0.24 -1.81 6.78
C LEU A 51 1.13 -1.12 6.65
N VAL A 52 1.95 -1.59 5.72
CA VAL A 52 3.32 -1.10 5.56
C VAL A 52 3.52 -0.51 4.17
N ASP A 53 3.85 0.78 4.13
CA ASP A 53 4.11 1.53 2.92
C ASP A 53 5.60 1.94 2.87
N VAL A 54 6.26 1.58 1.78
CA VAL A 54 7.68 1.84 1.58
C VAL A 54 7.99 2.75 0.39
N ASN A 55 6.94 3.27 -0.27
CA ASN A 55 7.05 4.26 -1.35
C ASN A 55 8.10 3.92 -2.43
N GLY A 56 8.12 2.69 -2.89
CA GLY A 56 9.01 2.23 -3.95
C GLY A 56 10.49 2.09 -3.57
N ALA A 57 10.80 1.93 -2.29
CA ALA A 57 12.17 2.05 -1.78
C ALA A 57 13.03 0.78 -1.94
N TYR A 58 12.54 -0.32 -2.54
CA TYR A 58 13.33 -1.55 -2.65
C TYR A 58 13.60 -1.99 -4.09
N SER A 59 14.68 -2.74 -4.30
CA SER A 59 14.87 -3.61 -5.46
C SER A 59 13.90 -4.80 -5.39
N VAL A 60 13.74 -5.53 -6.49
CA VAL A 60 12.92 -6.76 -6.50
C VAL A 60 13.40 -7.74 -5.44
N HIS A 61 14.71 -7.96 -5.35
CA HIS A 61 15.30 -8.87 -4.36
C HIS A 61 14.94 -8.46 -2.94
N ASN A 62 15.19 -7.20 -2.56
CA ASN A 62 14.91 -6.73 -1.20
C ASN A 62 13.41 -6.62 -0.92
N SER A 63 12.58 -6.28 -1.91
CA SER A 63 11.12 -6.36 -1.76
C SER A 63 10.65 -7.75 -1.34
N ILE A 64 11.20 -8.81 -1.94
CA ILE A 64 10.85 -10.19 -1.62
C ILE A 64 11.37 -10.57 -0.23
N GLU A 65 12.61 -10.26 0.11
CA GLU A 65 13.20 -10.62 1.41
C GLU A 65 12.56 -9.87 2.60
N ILE A 66 12.24 -8.59 2.40
CA ILE A 66 11.49 -7.79 3.39
C ILE A 66 10.04 -8.30 3.46
N GLY A 67 9.39 -8.55 2.32
CA GLY A 67 8.02 -9.05 2.26
C GLY A 67 7.83 -10.34 3.04
N LYS A 68 8.73 -11.32 2.92
CA LYS A 68 8.70 -12.56 3.71
C LYS A 68 8.73 -12.30 5.23
N GLN A 69 9.55 -11.35 5.66
CA GLN A 69 9.61 -10.97 7.07
C GLN A 69 8.34 -10.25 7.53
N LEU A 70 7.71 -9.45 6.65
CA LEU A 70 6.43 -8.82 6.93
C LEU A 70 5.29 -9.87 7.03
N GLU A 71 5.33 -10.94 6.23
CA GLU A 71 4.42 -12.09 6.36
C GLU A 71 4.54 -12.74 7.74
N GLU A 72 5.76 -12.99 8.21
CA GLU A 72 6.02 -13.56 9.56
C GLU A 72 5.51 -12.66 10.69
N LEU A 73 5.49 -11.33 10.47
CA LEU A 73 4.95 -10.34 11.40
C LEU A 73 3.43 -10.14 11.26
N GLY A 74 2.76 -10.89 10.39
CA GLY A 74 1.31 -10.81 10.18
C GLY A 74 0.85 -9.46 9.62
N VAL A 75 1.65 -8.83 8.76
CA VAL A 75 1.28 -7.56 8.11
C VAL A 75 0.13 -7.80 7.12
N PHE A 76 -0.88 -6.93 7.13
CA PHE A 76 -2.09 -7.07 6.33
C PHE A 76 -1.85 -6.85 4.85
N HIS A 77 -1.10 -5.80 4.46
CA HIS A 77 -0.63 -5.60 3.09
C HIS A 77 0.70 -4.85 3.04
N PHE A 78 1.43 -5.07 1.95
CA PHE A 78 2.69 -4.41 1.63
C PHE A 78 2.49 -3.44 0.47
N GLU A 79 2.56 -2.13 0.76
CA GLU A 79 2.26 -1.06 -0.18
C GLU A 79 3.52 -0.53 -0.84
N GLU A 80 3.45 -0.37 -2.16
CA GLU A 80 4.51 0.15 -3.03
C GLU A 80 5.91 -0.46 -2.76
N PRO A 81 6.07 -1.81 -2.75
CA PRO A 81 7.41 -2.40 -2.57
C PRO A 81 8.38 -1.99 -3.69
N ARG A 82 7.85 -1.71 -4.88
CA ARG A 82 8.56 -1.23 -6.06
C ARG A 82 7.99 0.10 -6.54
N PRO A 83 8.78 0.93 -7.25
CA PRO A 83 8.24 2.07 -7.95
C PRO A 83 7.06 1.68 -8.85
N HIS A 84 5.99 2.48 -8.86
CA HIS A 84 4.73 2.20 -9.57
C HIS A 84 4.88 1.95 -11.07
N TYR A 85 5.95 2.47 -11.70
CA TYR A 85 6.24 2.29 -13.13
C TYR A 85 6.99 0.98 -13.45
N ASP A 86 7.52 0.29 -12.44
CA ASP A 86 8.20 -1.00 -12.60
C ASP A 86 7.21 -2.16 -12.50
N LEU A 87 6.34 -2.28 -13.51
CA LEU A 87 5.28 -3.28 -13.52
C LEU A 87 5.82 -4.72 -13.50
N ASP A 88 6.92 -4.98 -14.22
CA ASP A 88 7.51 -6.31 -14.26
C ASP A 88 8.18 -6.67 -12.92
N GLY A 89 8.74 -5.68 -12.22
CA GLY A 89 9.25 -5.86 -10.87
C GLY A 89 8.14 -6.08 -9.84
N LEU A 90 7.04 -5.34 -9.94
CA LEU A 90 5.85 -5.54 -9.10
C LEU A 90 5.28 -6.95 -9.27
N ALA A 91 5.14 -7.43 -10.53
CA ALA A 91 4.67 -8.78 -10.81
C ALA A 91 5.57 -9.87 -10.20
N GLN A 92 6.89 -9.70 -10.27
CA GLN A 92 7.83 -10.64 -9.64
C GLN A 92 7.68 -10.68 -8.11
N VAL A 93 7.45 -9.52 -7.48
CA VAL A 93 7.23 -9.43 -6.04
C VAL A 93 5.90 -10.08 -5.66
N SER A 94 4.82 -9.75 -6.36
CA SER A 94 3.49 -10.35 -6.13
C SER A 94 3.50 -11.87 -6.30
N ASP A 95 4.19 -12.39 -7.32
CA ASP A 95 4.30 -13.85 -7.53
C ASP A 95 5.09 -14.58 -6.45
N ALA A 96 6.01 -13.89 -5.77
CA ALA A 96 6.91 -14.48 -4.79
C ALA A 96 6.40 -14.42 -3.35
N LEU A 97 5.38 -13.62 -3.09
CA LEU A 97 4.85 -13.35 -1.74
C LEU A 97 3.39 -13.81 -1.62
N THR A 98 2.96 -14.07 -0.39
CA THR A 98 1.56 -14.34 -0.03
C THR A 98 0.87 -13.16 0.61
N ILE A 99 1.64 -12.20 1.14
CA ILE A 99 1.11 -10.92 1.62
C ILE A 99 0.56 -10.10 0.44
N PRO A 100 -0.65 -9.55 0.52
CA PRO A 100 -1.20 -8.73 -0.55
C PRO A 100 -0.32 -7.53 -0.89
N ILE A 101 -0.05 -7.33 -2.18
CA ILE A 101 0.70 -6.19 -2.69
C ILE A 101 -0.27 -5.08 -3.09
N ALA A 102 -0.11 -3.92 -2.48
CA ALA A 102 -0.93 -2.74 -2.76
C ALA A 102 -0.13 -1.68 -3.53
N SER A 103 -0.75 -1.00 -4.49
CA SER A 103 -0.12 0.12 -5.23
C SER A 103 -1.16 0.94 -6.00
N GLY A 104 -0.76 2.12 -6.48
CA GLY A 104 -1.58 2.93 -7.38
C GLY A 104 -1.69 4.39 -7.00
N GLU A 105 -1.21 4.81 -5.84
CA GLU A 105 -1.32 6.20 -5.39
C GLU A 105 -0.62 7.21 -6.32
N MET A 106 0.43 6.78 -7.01
CA MET A 106 1.23 7.63 -7.91
C MET A 106 0.77 7.60 -9.38
N ILE A 107 -0.39 7.01 -9.65
CA ILE A 107 -0.92 6.84 -11.02
C ILE A 107 -2.00 7.88 -11.31
N TYR A 108 -1.99 8.42 -12.53
CA TYR A 108 -2.89 9.49 -12.98
C TYR A 108 -3.84 9.05 -14.10
N SER A 109 -3.46 8.06 -14.89
CA SER A 109 -4.17 7.63 -16.09
C SER A 109 -4.98 6.35 -15.86
N PHE A 110 -6.23 6.32 -16.37
CA PHE A 110 -7.06 5.11 -16.39
C PHE A 110 -6.35 3.90 -17.04
N TYR A 111 -5.58 4.14 -18.09
CA TYR A 111 -4.86 3.06 -18.79
C TYR A 111 -3.69 2.52 -17.97
N GLU A 112 -3.03 3.37 -17.21
CA GLU A 112 -1.96 2.93 -16.30
C GLU A 112 -2.51 2.08 -15.16
N TYR A 113 -3.70 2.39 -14.63
CA TYR A 113 -4.37 1.53 -13.65
C TYR A 113 -4.71 0.15 -14.21
N ARG A 114 -5.15 0.09 -15.48
CA ARG A 114 -5.34 -1.19 -16.16
C ARG A 114 -4.04 -1.99 -16.21
N ASP A 115 -2.97 -1.36 -16.64
CA ASP A 115 -1.67 -2.02 -16.79
C ASP A 115 -1.08 -2.41 -15.43
N LEU A 116 -1.26 -1.58 -14.40
CA LEU A 116 -0.87 -1.90 -13.03
C LEU A 116 -1.57 -3.19 -12.54
N MET A 117 -2.87 -3.29 -12.69
CA MET A 117 -3.62 -4.46 -12.24
C MET A 117 -3.32 -5.72 -13.07
N LEU A 118 -3.27 -5.59 -14.41
CA LEU A 118 -3.11 -6.76 -15.28
C LEU A 118 -1.66 -7.20 -15.46
N ARG A 119 -0.70 -6.27 -15.52
CA ARG A 119 0.72 -6.56 -15.73
C ARG A 119 1.52 -6.49 -14.44
N GLY A 120 1.25 -5.49 -13.60
CA GLY A 120 1.87 -5.36 -12.28
C GLY A 120 1.38 -6.41 -11.30
N ARG A 121 0.19 -7.01 -11.57
CA ARG A 121 -0.39 -8.14 -10.83
C ARG A 121 -0.55 -7.85 -9.33
N ILE A 122 -0.84 -6.60 -9.01
CA ILE A 122 -1.10 -6.18 -7.64
C ILE A 122 -2.42 -6.76 -7.12
N ASP A 123 -2.50 -6.95 -5.81
CA ASP A 123 -3.66 -7.52 -5.13
C ASP A 123 -4.66 -6.47 -4.66
N ILE A 124 -4.21 -5.23 -4.42
CA ILE A 124 -5.04 -4.10 -3.97
C ILE A 124 -4.68 -2.86 -4.76
N VAL A 125 -5.65 -2.23 -5.43
CA VAL A 125 -5.43 -0.98 -6.16
C VAL A 125 -5.80 0.24 -5.31
N GLN A 126 -4.93 1.27 -5.31
CA GLN A 126 -5.03 2.42 -4.41
C GLN A 126 -5.08 3.76 -5.16
N PRO A 127 -6.17 4.04 -5.91
CA PRO A 127 -6.30 5.32 -6.60
C PRO A 127 -6.56 6.47 -5.62
N ASP A 128 -6.10 7.67 -6.02
CA ASP A 128 -6.40 8.91 -5.33
C ASP A 128 -7.26 9.81 -6.24
N ILE A 129 -8.42 10.29 -5.74
CA ILE A 129 -9.36 11.11 -6.51
C ILE A 129 -8.75 12.44 -6.99
N VAL A 130 -7.74 12.96 -6.29
CA VAL A 130 -7.08 14.21 -6.69
C VAL A 130 -5.96 13.99 -7.71
N LYS A 131 -5.49 12.75 -7.84
CA LYS A 131 -4.50 12.35 -8.86
C LYS A 131 -5.19 11.80 -10.11
N THR A 132 -6.25 11.02 -9.94
CA THR A 132 -7.15 10.65 -11.05
C THR A 132 -7.96 11.86 -11.50
N PRO A 133 -8.42 11.94 -12.79
CA PRO A 133 -9.28 13.03 -13.24
C PRO A 133 -10.70 12.99 -12.63
N GLY A 134 -10.79 12.98 -11.28
CA GLY A 134 -12.03 13.09 -10.53
C GLY A 134 -12.91 11.83 -10.50
N PHE A 135 -14.15 11.97 -10.02
CA PHE A 135 -15.10 10.89 -9.78
C PHE A 135 -15.35 10.01 -11.01
N THR A 136 -15.53 10.61 -12.19
CA THR A 136 -15.84 9.84 -13.41
C THR A 136 -14.76 8.80 -13.72
N THR A 137 -13.50 9.18 -13.57
CA THR A 137 -12.38 8.26 -13.82
C THR A 137 -12.25 7.26 -12.68
N LEU A 138 -12.38 7.70 -11.43
CA LEU A 138 -12.29 6.84 -10.26
C LEU A 138 -13.36 5.73 -10.29
N ILE A 139 -14.61 6.05 -10.65
CA ILE A 139 -15.69 5.06 -10.82
C ILE A 139 -15.35 4.05 -11.93
N LYS A 140 -14.77 4.49 -13.05
CA LYS A 140 -14.34 3.57 -14.11
C LYS A 140 -13.21 2.63 -13.65
N ILE A 141 -12.28 3.15 -12.84
CA ILE A 141 -11.23 2.32 -12.24
C ILE A 141 -11.84 1.29 -11.30
N ALA A 142 -12.82 1.69 -10.47
CA ALA A 142 -13.51 0.79 -9.56
C ALA A 142 -14.25 -0.35 -10.31
N HIS A 143 -15.00 -0.03 -11.36
CA HIS A 143 -15.67 -1.05 -12.17
C HIS A 143 -14.69 -1.98 -12.88
N MET A 144 -13.53 -1.46 -13.30
CA MET A 144 -12.48 -2.30 -13.88
C MET A 144 -11.87 -3.24 -12.85
N ALA A 145 -11.56 -2.72 -11.66
CA ALA A 145 -11.04 -3.51 -10.54
C ALA A 145 -12.04 -4.61 -10.13
N GLU A 146 -13.33 -4.26 -9.98
CA GLU A 146 -14.41 -5.20 -9.70
C GLU A 146 -14.48 -6.31 -10.76
N ALA A 147 -14.41 -5.96 -12.05
CA ALA A 147 -14.52 -6.92 -13.16
C ALA A 147 -13.37 -7.95 -13.18
N ILE A 148 -12.22 -7.65 -12.60
CA ILE A 148 -11.06 -8.56 -12.53
C ILE A 148 -10.81 -9.08 -11.11
N GLY A 149 -11.65 -8.73 -10.14
CA GLY A 149 -11.57 -9.22 -8.77
C GLY A 149 -10.48 -8.58 -7.92
N VAL A 150 -10.01 -7.38 -8.27
CA VAL A 150 -9.01 -6.62 -7.49
C VAL A 150 -9.73 -5.67 -6.53
N PRO A 151 -9.57 -5.80 -5.21
CA PRO A 151 -10.08 -4.85 -4.24
C PRO A 151 -9.53 -3.44 -4.45
N ILE A 152 -10.36 -2.43 -4.14
CA ILE A 152 -9.98 -1.03 -4.22
C ILE A 152 -10.00 -0.39 -2.83
N THR A 153 -8.90 0.28 -2.46
CA THR A 153 -8.84 1.17 -1.29
C THR A 153 -8.23 2.50 -1.71
N CYS A 154 -8.88 3.62 -1.41
CA CYS A 154 -8.38 4.90 -1.88
C CYS A 154 -7.20 5.40 -1.05
N HIS A 155 -6.13 5.82 -1.74
CA HIS A 155 -5.11 6.67 -1.14
C HIS A 155 -5.69 8.07 -0.88
N ASN A 156 -5.39 8.66 0.27
CA ASN A 156 -5.79 10.03 0.60
C ASN A 156 -4.82 10.68 1.59
N THR A 157 -4.06 11.66 1.14
CA THR A 157 -3.17 12.48 1.99
C THR A 157 -3.63 13.93 2.08
N GLN A 158 -4.64 14.32 1.31
CA GLN A 158 -5.12 15.69 1.27
C GLN A 158 -6.31 15.87 2.23
N PRO A 159 -6.22 16.78 3.21
CA PRO A 159 -7.33 17.06 4.11
C PRO A 159 -8.49 17.76 3.38
N THR A 160 -9.64 17.86 4.06
CA THR A 160 -10.81 18.64 3.64
C THR A 160 -11.51 18.08 2.40
N ILE A 161 -11.47 18.76 1.24
CA ILE A 161 -12.26 18.41 0.04
C ILE A 161 -11.92 17.01 -0.47
N SER A 162 -10.66 16.62 -0.50
CA SER A 162 -10.25 15.28 -0.94
C SER A 162 -10.83 14.19 -0.04
N THR A 163 -10.71 14.35 1.27
CA THR A 163 -11.26 13.39 2.25
C THR A 163 -12.78 13.24 2.09
N VAL A 164 -13.50 14.36 1.93
CA VAL A 164 -14.96 14.32 1.70
C VAL A 164 -15.29 13.67 0.38
N ALA A 165 -14.54 13.95 -0.69
CA ALA A 165 -14.74 13.34 -2.00
C ALA A 165 -14.52 11.81 -1.92
N HIS A 166 -13.47 11.33 -1.28
CA HIS A 166 -13.26 9.90 -1.06
C HIS A 166 -14.41 9.26 -0.24
N ALA A 167 -14.88 9.94 0.81
CA ALA A 167 -16.01 9.46 1.62
C ALA A 167 -17.33 9.38 0.85
N HIS A 168 -17.49 10.12 -0.26
CA HIS A 168 -18.64 9.99 -1.16
C HIS A 168 -18.45 8.93 -2.24
N PHE A 169 -17.25 8.43 -2.41
CA PHE A 169 -16.94 7.37 -3.37
C PHE A 169 -17.11 5.97 -2.77
N VAL A 170 -16.73 5.76 -1.49
CA VAL A 170 -16.79 4.47 -0.77
C VAL A 170 -18.20 4.10 -0.26
#